data_f290382cde874d226fb6c2c818ea59d0
#
_entry.id   f290382cde874d226fb6c2c818ea59d0
#
_cell.length_a   1.000
_cell.length_b   1.000
_cell.length_c   1.000
_cell.angle_alpha   90.00
_cell.angle_beta   90.00
_cell.angle_gamma   90.00
#
_symmetry.space_group_name_H-M   'P 1'
#
loop_
_entity.id
_entity.type
_entity.pdbx_description
1 polymer ?
#
loop_
_entity_poly.entity_id
_entity_poly.type
_entity_poly.pdbx_seq_one_letter_code
_entity_poly.pdbx_strand_id
1 'polypeptide(L)'
;MADACDYARYCSSIDFWAITDHAEASTPRKWQETKDSIRQCSFKNGKETNDVIPFVGFEWTQVGPTPEEHYGHKNVIFKDLEESKLSKRPIGAGGTATNALRNNTGGLMPPIVGILDILNFQDYSDFNYFINEVRDIPTCPKNKSSADLSSDCYEFADTPGDLVRRLEEQNLDPLIIPHGSTWGFYTPPSSSWDKQLKSDMRPEKMKIIEVMSGHGNAEEFRSYQQIIGDLNNPVCSKPTSEFLPSCWRAGQIIENRCLQEGLSKD
;
A
#
# COMPACT_ATOMS: atom_id res chain seq x y z
N MET A 1 -11.85 -1.55 11.60
CA MET A 1 -12.14 -2.51 10.52
C MET A 1 -13.61 -2.90 10.41
N ALA A 2 -14.34 -3.12 11.51
CA ALA A 2 -15.79 -3.31 11.46
C ALA A 2 -16.49 -2.17 10.70
N ASP A 3 -16.09 -0.93 10.97
CA ASP A 3 -16.62 0.26 10.28
C ASP A 3 -16.39 0.23 8.76
N ALA A 4 -15.27 -0.33 8.29
CA ALA A 4 -15.00 -0.47 6.86
C ALA A 4 -15.95 -1.48 6.19
N CYS A 5 -16.28 -2.58 6.88
CA CYS A 5 -17.27 -3.54 6.43
C CYS A 5 -18.67 -2.91 6.36
N ASP A 6 -19.06 -2.18 7.40
CA ASP A 6 -20.36 -1.52 7.45
C ASP A 6 -20.45 -0.41 6.39
N TYR A 7 -19.36 0.31 6.13
CA TYR A 7 -19.30 1.28 5.05
C TYR A 7 -19.47 0.60 3.68
N ALA A 8 -18.75 -0.50 3.43
CA ALA A 8 -18.87 -1.27 2.19
C ALA A 8 -20.32 -1.76 1.95
N ARG A 9 -20.94 -2.27 3.00
CA ARG A 9 -22.30 -2.85 2.96
C ARG A 9 -23.40 -1.80 2.86
N TYR A 10 -23.33 -0.73 3.68
CA TYR A 10 -24.47 0.18 3.86
C TYR A 10 -24.27 1.54 3.19
N CYS A 11 -23.05 1.97 2.94
CA CYS A 11 -22.76 3.27 2.34
C CYS A 11 -22.40 3.16 0.86
N SER A 12 -21.44 2.27 0.54
CA SER A 12 -20.97 2.08 -0.83
C SER A 12 -21.80 1.07 -1.62
N SER A 13 -22.53 0.17 -0.93
CA SER A 13 -23.36 -0.88 -1.55
C SER A 13 -22.61 -1.71 -2.58
N ILE A 14 -21.37 -2.08 -2.29
CA ILE A 14 -20.52 -2.89 -3.17
C ILE A 14 -20.71 -4.37 -2.87
N ASP A 15 -20.56 -5.21 -3.89
CA ASP A 15 -20.77 -6.66 -3.78
C ASP A 15 -19.59 -7.36 -3.10
N PHE A 16 -18.38 -6.83 -3.25
CA PHE A 16 -17.16 -7.38 -2.63
C PHE A 16 -16.13 -6.30 -2.34
N TRP A 17 -15.25 -6.55 -1.39
CA TRP A 17 -14.16 -5.66 -1.03
C TRP A 17 -13.00 -6.42 -0.38
N ALA A 18 -11.82 -5.85 -0.37
CA ALA A 18 -10.65 -6.38 0.32
C ALA A 18 -10.06 -5.32 1.26
N ILE A 19 -9.65 -5.74 2.45
CA ILE A 19 -8.79 -4.91 3.31
C ILE A 19 -7.34 -5.15 2.91
N THR A 20 -6.59 -4.07 2.67
CA THR A 20 -5.19 -4.14 2.26
C THR A 20 -4.36 -3.08 2.99
N ASP A 21 -4.34 -3.14 4.32
CA ASP A 21 -3.48 -2.28 5.13
C ASP A 21 -2.00 -2.54 4.82
N HIS A 22 -1.18 -1.51 4.95
CA HIS A 22 0.27 -1.61 4.75
C HIS A 22 0.90 -2.69 5.64
N ALA A 23 1.51 -3.69 5.01
CA ALA A 23 2.20 -4.78 5.70
C ALA A 23 3.33 -4.27 6.60
N GLU A 24 3.99 -3.18 6.20
CA GLU A 24 5.08 -2.52 6.93
C GLU A 24 4.67 -2.01 8.30
N ALA A 25 3.39 -1.70 8.46
CA ALA A 25 2.78 -1.20 9.69
C ALA A 25 1.94 -2.25 10.42
N SER A 26 1.80 -3.45 9.86
CA SER A 26 0.99 -4.51 10.46
C SER A 26 1.79 -5.29 11.50
N THR A 27 1.24 -5.43 12.70
CA THR A 27 1.78 -6.27 13.76
C THR A 27 1.10 -7.63 13.78
N PRO A 28 1.67 -8.68 14.40
CA PRO A 28 1.02 -9.99 14.55
C PRO A 28 -0.39 -9.87 15.17
N ARG A 29 -0.54 -9.01 16.18
CA ARG A 29 -1.84 -8.73 16.81
C ARG A 29 -2.81 -8.09 15.81
N LYS A 30 -2.40 -7.05 15.11
CA LYS A 30 -3.23 -6.36 14.10
C LYS A 30 -3.61 -7.29 12.95
N TRP A 31 -2.68 -8.13 12.51
CA TRP A 31 -2.99 -9.13 11.48
C TRP A 31 -4.06 -10.11 11.91
N GLN A 32 -4.00 -10.59 13.17
CA GLN A 32 -5.04 -11.45 13.70
C GLN A 32 -6.38 -10.71 13.81
N GLU A 33 -6.38 -9.49 14.33
CA GLU A 33 -7.58 -8.63 14.40
C GLU A 33 -8.18 -8.37 13.01
N THR A 34 -7.34 -8.18 11.97
CA THR A 34 -7.79 -8.04 10.58
C THR A 34 -8.51 -9.29 10.11
N LYS A 35 -7.91 -10.46 10.26
CA LYS A 35 -8.52 -11.74 9.87
C LYS A 35 -9.86 -11.96 10.56
N ASP A 36 -9.92 -11.73 11.86
CA ASP A 36 -11.13 -11.95 12.65
C ASP A 36 -12.23 -10.95 12.30
N SER A 37 -11.89 -9.69 12.08
CA SER A 37 -12.85 -8.65 11.66
C SER A 37 -13.43 -8.95 10.28
N ILE A 38 -12.61 -9.42 9.35
CA ILE A 38 -13.07 -9.77 8.00
C ILE A 38 -13.95 -11.01 8.02
N ARG A 39 -13.62 -12.02 8.85
CA ARG A 39 -14.50 -13.17 9.05
C ARG A 39 -15.86 -12.75 9.64
N GLN A 40 -15.87 -11.83 10.60
CA GLN A 40 -17.12 -11.30 11.15
C GLN A 40 -17.92 -10.52 10.12
N CYS A 41 -17.29 -9.90 9.13
CA CYS A 41 -17.97 -9.21 8.04
C CYS A 41 -18.87 -10.15 7.20
N SER A 42 -18.60 -11.45 7.17
CA SER A 42 -19.49 -12.44 6.53
C SER A 42 -20.77 -12.71 7.30
N PHE A 43 -20.98 -12.05 8.44
CA PHE A 43 -22.17 -12.23 9.26
C PHE A 43 -22.97 -10.94 9.41
N LYS A 44 -24.31 -11.08 9.48
CA LYS A 44 -25.25 -10.00 9.76
C LYS A 44 -26.27 -10.50 10.75
N ASN A 45 -26.42 -9.80 11.88
CA ASN A 45 -27.33 -10.22 12.96
C ASN A 45 -27.10 -11.67 13.42
N GLY A 46 -25.83 -12.11 13.47
CA GLY A 46 -25.44 -13.46 13.89
C GLY A 46 -25.71 -14.57 12.87
N LYS A 47 -26.09 -14.21 11.64
CA LYS A 47 -26.29 -15.16 10.53
C LYS A 47 -25.31 -14.87 9.40
N GLU A 48 -24.77 -15.94 8.82
CA GLU A 48 -23.94 -15.83 7.62
C GLU A 48 -24.76 -15.22 6.46
N THR A 49 -24.12 -14.34 5.70
CA THR A 49 -24.73 -13.60 4.60
C THR A 49 -23.73 -13.40 3.47
N ASN A 50 -24.25 -13.30 2.26
CA ASN A 50 -23.49 -12.99 1.05
C ASN A 50 -23.85 -11.60 0.48
N ASP A 51 -24.38 -10.72 1.32
CA ASP A 51 -24.73 -9.36 0.89
C ASP A 51 -23.52 -8.48 0.61
N VAL A 52 -22.37 -8.84 1.14
CA VAL A 52 -21.03 -8.34 0.76
C VAL A 52 -20.03 -9.47 0.95
N ILE A 53 -19.12 -9.65 0.01
CA ILE A 53 -18.07 -10.67 0.06
C ILE A 53 -16.75 -10.00 0.48
N PRO A 54 -16.27 -10.21 1.72
CA PRO A 54 -15.04 -9.62 2.19
C PRO A 54 -13.83 -10.51 1.90
N PHE A 55 -12.69 -9.90 1.61
CA PHE A 55 -11.40 -10.57 1.42
C PHE A 55 -10.36 -10.02 2.39
N VAL A 56 -9.50 -10.90 2.87
CA VAL A 56 -8.31 -10.55 3.65
C VAL A 56 -7.15 -10.26 2.69
N GLY A 57 -6.40 -9.22 2.97
CA GLY A 57 -5.20 -8.89 2.21
C GLY A 57 -4.25 -8.00 3.00
N PHE A 58 -3.17 -7.63 2.37
CA PHE A 58 -2.25 -6.61 2.84
C PHE A 58 -1.63 -5.88 1.63
N GLU A 59 -1.16 -4.68 1.85
CA GLU A 59 -0.39 -3.95 0.86
C GLU A 59 1.10 -4.10 1.14
N TRP A 60 1.84 -4.57 0.13
CA TRP A 60 3.30 -4.56 0.11
C TRP A 60 3.77 -3.24 -0.50
N THR A 61 4.48 -2.42 0.28
CA THR A 61 4.85 -1.05 -0.07
C THR A 61 6.35 -0.90 -0.17
N GLN A 62 6.90 -1.09 -1.36
CA GLN A 62 8.32 -0.95 -1.60
C GLN A 62 8.65 0.43 -2.17
N VAL A 63 9.22 1.28 -1.35
CA VAL A 63 9.71 2.61 -1.71
C VAL A 63 11.22 2.60 -1.65
N GLY A 64 11.87 2.48 -2.80
CA GLY A 64 13.31 2.54 -2.92
C GLY A 64 13.84 3.98 -3.07
N PRO A 65 15.10 4.24 -2.69
CA PRO A 65 15.71 5.56 -2.78
C PRO A 65 16.02 5.99 -4.21
N THR A 66 16.13 5.04 -5.12
CA THR A 66 16.44 5.28 -6.54
C THR A 66 15.36 4.71 -7.46
N PRO A 67 15.26 5.19 -8.71
CA PRO A 67 14.33 4.62 -9.69
C PRO A 67 14.50 3.11 -9.92
N GLU A 68 15.73 2.62 -9.83
CA GLU A 68 16.08 1.20 -10.05
C GLU A 68 15.60 0.32 -8.91
N GLU A 69 15.60 0.84 -7.68
CA GLU A 69 15.24 0.11 -6.47
C GLU A 69 13.78 0.31 -6.05
N HIS A 70 13.04 1.17 -6.75
CA HIS A 70 11.65 1.46 -6.44
C HIS A 70 10.71 0.56 -7.25
N TYR A 71 10.00 -0.35 -6.57
CA TYR A 71 9.02 -1.27 -7.18
C TYR A 71 7.56 -0.87 -6.92
N GLY A 72 7.32 0.16 -6.10
CA GLY A 72 5.99 0.66 -5.79
C GLY A 72 5.16 -0.31 -4.92
N HIS A 73 3.87 -0.18 -5.02
CA HIS A 73 2.90 -0.84 -4.15
C HIS A 73 2.27 -2.06 -4.80
N LYS A 74 1.91 -3.08 -4.01
CA LYS A 74 1.18 -4.28 -4.46
C LYS A 74 0.14 -4.66 -3.42
N ASN A 75 -1.12 -4.69 -3.82
CA ASN A 75 -2.17 -5.31 -3.01
C ASN A 75 -2.10 -6.83 -3.15
N VAL A 76 -1.96 -7.53 -2.04
CA VAL A 76 -1.96 -9.00 -1.95
C VAL A 76 -3.26 -9.42 -1.31
N ILE A 77 -4.13 -10.10 -2.07
CA ILE A 77 -5.50 -10.43 -1.66
C ILE A 77 -5.68 -11.94 -1.68
N PHE A 78 -6.11 -12.51 -0.56
CA PHE A 78 -6.37 -13.94 -0.41
C PHE A 78 -7.80 -14.27 -0.80
N LYS A 79 -7.98 -15.39 -1.53
CA LYS A 79 -9.29 -15.81 -2.07
C LYS A 79 -10.20 -16.44 -1.02
N ASP A 80 -9.61 -16.97 0.06
CA ASP A 80 -10.30 -17.69 1.12
C ASP A 80 -10.09 -17.02 2.47
N LEU A 81 -10.97 -17.34 3.43
CA LEU A 81 -10.86 -16.86 4.81
C LEU A 81 -10.39 -17.95 5.78
N GLU A 82 -10.15 -19.17 5.29
CA GLU A 82 -9.61 -20.27 6.10
C GLU A 82 -8.16 -19.97 6.51
N GLU A 83 -7.81 -20.23 7.77
CA GLU A 83 -6.48 -19.93 8.31
C GLU A 83 -5.35 -20.57 7.51
N SER A 84 -5.57 -21.80 7.00
CA SER A 84 -4.61 -22.53 6.18
C SER A 84 -4.37 -21.94 4.78
N LYS A 85 -5.24 -21.02 4.36
CA LYS A 85 -5.22 -20.34 3.06
C LYS A 85 -4.77 -18.87 3.16
N LEU A 86 -4.47 -18.42 4.36
CA LEU A 86 -3.98 -17.08 4.63
C LEU A 86 -2.50 -17.10 4.99
N SER A 87 -1.81 -15.99 4.71
CA SER A 87 -0.44 -15.85 5.18
C SER A 87 -0.38 -15.85 6.69
N LYS A 88 0.59 -16.56 7.26
CA LYS A 88 0.84 -16.59 8.72
C LYS A 88 1.08 -15.18 9.28
N ARG A 89 1.61 -14.29 8.45
CA ARG A 89 1.90 -12.89 8.74
C ARG A 89 1.91 -12.09 7.43
N PRO A 90 1.67 -10.79 7.44
CA PRO A 90 1.92 -9.96 6.28
C PRO A 90 3.41 -9.97 5.92
N ILE A 91 3.71 -9.92 4.64
CA ILE A 91 5.07 -9.79 4.13
C ILE A 91 5.25 -8.33 3.72
N GLY A 92 6.07 -7.58 4.46
CA GLY A 92 6.35 -6.19 4.16
C GLY A 92 7.48 -6.03 3.15
N ALA A 93 7.69 -4.82 2.70
CA ALA A 93 8.83 -4.47 1.87
C ALA A 93 9.98 -3.93 2.73
N GLY A 94 11.20 -4.16 2.30
CA GLY A 94 12.35 -3.37 2.74
C GLY A 94 12.30 -1.96 2.13
N GLY A 95 13.20 -1.08 2.57
CA GLY A 95 13.36 0.24 1.98
C GLY A 95 13.03 1.42 2.90
N THR A 96 12.82 2.58 2.31
CA THR A 96 12.75 3.86 3.03
C THR A 96 11.54 3.94 3.96
N ALA A 97 10.35 3.51 3.51
CA ALA A 97 9.12 3.56 4.31
C ALA A 97 9.23 2.68 5.56
N THR A 98 9.70 1.45 5.41
CA THR A 98 9.92 0.51 6.51
C THR A 98 10.97 1.04 7.49
N ASN A 99 12.08 1.57 6.98
CA ASN A 99 13.13 2.16 7.83
C ASN A 99 12.59 3.35 8.62
N ALA A 100 11.77 4.20 8.03
CA ALA A 100 11.14 5.31 8.73
C ALA A 100 10.22 4.84 9.85
N LEU A 101 9.41 3.82 9.63
CA LEU A 101 8.50 3.27 10.65
C LEU A 101 9.25 2.56 11.77
N ARG A 102 10.22 1.71 11.44
CA ARG A 102 10.86 0.81 12.41
C ARG A 102 12.10 1.40 13.09
N ASN A 103 12.86 2.24 12.40
CA ASN A 103 14.14 2.76 12.87
C ASN A 103 14.09 4.25 13.26
N ASN A 104 13.02 4.97 12.88
CA ASN A 104 12.91 6.37 13.26
C ASN A 104 12.65 6.48 14.76
N THR A 105 13.55 7.17 15.44
CA THR A 105 13.47 7.40 16.88
C THR A 105 12.42 8.47 17.23
N GLY A 106 11.17 8.30 16.82
CA GLY A 106 10.05 9.22 17.11
C GLY A 106 9.97 9.68 18.57
N GLY A 107 10.61 8.94 19.46
CA GLY A 107 10.94 9.34 20.82
C GLY A 107 9.77 9.95 21.57
N LEU A 108 10.05 11.05 22.26
CA LEU A 108 9.08 11.81 23.05
C LEU A 108 8.27 12.84 22.23
N MET A 109 8.52 12.97 20.93
CA MET A 109 7.89 14.02 20.12
C MET A 109 6.35 13.91 20.08
N PRO A 110 5.74 12.73 19.80
CA PRO A 110 4.28 12.64 19.78
C PRO A 110 3.63 13.04 21.12
N PRO A 111 4.08 12.56 22.30
CA PRO A 111 3.53 13.02 23.58
C PRO A 111 3.72 14.51 23.84
N ILE A 112 4.87 15.08 23.48
CA ILE A 112 5.13 16.53 23.65
C ILE A 112 4.19 17.35 22.78
N VAL A 113 4.02 16.99 21.51
CA VAL A 113 3.08 17.66 20.60
C VAL A 113 1.64 17.52 21.10
N GLY A 114 1.27 16.35 21.63
CA GLY A 114 -0.05 16.09 22.24
C GLY A 114 -0.35 17.02 23.42
N ILE A 115 0.65 17.37 24.25
CA ILE A 115 0.48 18.32 25.34
C ILE A 115 0.19 19.73 24.81
N LEU A 116 0.79 20.11 23.67
CA LEU A 116 0.56 21.39 23.02
C LEU A 116 -0.79 21.42 22.26
N ASP A 117 -1.31 20.27 21.88
CA ASP A 117 -2.58 20.09 21.18
C ASP A 117 -3.49 19.14 21.99
N ILE A 118 -3.97 19.63 23.12
CA ILE A 118 -4.70 18.85 24.13
C ILE A 118 -5.99 18.21 23.60
N LEU A 119 -6.62 18.82 22.60
CA LEU A 119 -7.85 18.31 22.01
C LEU A 119 -7.63 17.01 21.22
N ASN A 120 -6.42 16.83 20.67
CA ASN A 120 -6.02 15.66 19.90
C ASN A 120 -4.98 14.79 20.66
N PHE A 121 -4.83 14.98 21.97
CA PHE A 121 -3.84 14.26 22.77
C PHE A 121 -3.95 12.75 22.64
N GLN A 122 -5.16 12.23 22.56
CA GLN A 122 -5.40 10.78 22.42
C GLN A 122 -4.80 10.24 21.13
N ASP A 123 -4.98 10.95 20.01
CA ASP A 123 -4.45 10.54 18.70
C ASP A 123 -2.91 10.43 18.71
N TYR A 124 -2.24 11.41 19.35
CA TYR A 124 -0.78 11.36 19.52
C TYR A 124 -0.33 10.22 20.43
N SER A 125 -1.08 9.94 21.47
CA SER A 125 -0.83 8.82 22.37
C SER A 125 -0.98 7.48 21.67
N ASP A 126 -2.05 7.30 20.90
CA ASP A 126 -2.35 6.10 20.14
C ASP A 126 -1.32 5.87 19.03
N PHE A 127 -0.92 6.94 18.35
CA PHE A 127 0.16 6.89 17.38
C PHE A 127 1.49 6.45 18.02
N ASN A 128 1.83 7.02 19.18
CA ASN A 128 3.04 6.62 19.91
C ASN A 128 3.01 5.15 20.34
N TYR A 129 1.86 4.69 20.84
CA TYR A 129 1.67 3.28 21.18
C TYR A 129 1.85 2.38 19.96
N PHE A 130 1.21 2.74 18.84
CA PHE A 130 1.33 2.02 17.57
C PHE A 130 2.77 1.92 17.08
N ILE A 131 3.52 3.01 17.07
CA ILE A 131 4.91 3.02 16.61
C ILE A 131 5.79 2.13 17.50
N ASN A 132 5.58 2.15 18.80
CA ASN A 132 6.32 1.30 19.73
C ASN A 132 5.98 -0.18 19.49
N GLU A 133 4.70 -0.54 19.33
CA GLU A 133 4.29 -1.90 18.99
C GLU A 133 4.98 -2.41 17.72
N VAL A 134 5.02 -1.60 16.64
CA VAL A 134 5.68 -1.97 15.38
C VAL A 134 7.19 -2.20 15.57
N ARG A 135 7.84 -1.40 16.41
CA ARG A 135 9.30 -1.51 16.67
C ARG A 135 9.69 -2.70 17.52
N ASP A 136 8.83 -3.11 18.42
CA ASP A 136 9.11 -4.23 19.34
C ASP A 136 9.09 -5.59 18.64
N ILE A 137 8.55 -5.68 17.41
CA ILE A 137 8.50 -6.92 16.66
C ILE A 137 9.87 -7.23 16.04
N PRO A 138 10.49 -8.37 16.34
CA PRO A 138 11.77 -8.75 15.78
C PRO A 138 11.68 -9.04 14.27
N THR A 139 12.76 -8.80 13.54
CA THR A 139 12.86 -9.21 12.15
C THR A 139 13.02 -10.73 12.04
N CYS A 140 12.31 -11.34 11.12
CA CYS A 140 12.44 -12.76 10.85
C CYS A 140 13.85 -13.14 10.32
N PRO A 141 14.37 -14.34 10.61
CA PRO A 141 15.59 -14.83 10.04
C PRO A 141 15.53 -14.91 8.51
N LYS A 142 16.46 -14.24 7.82
CA LYS A 142 16.48 -14.16 6.35
C LYS A 142 16.74 -15.50 5.63
N ASN A 143 17.42 -16.42 6.30
CA ASN A 143 17.87 -17.71 5.74
C ASN A 143 16.90 -18.86 5.95
N LYS A 144 15.69 -18.59 6.39
CA LYS A 144 14.62 -19.58 6.55
C LYS A 144 13.54 -19.41 5.50
N SER A 145 12.92 -20.55 5.11
CA SER A 145 11.71 -20.53 4.31
C SER A 145 10.59 -19.79 5.05
N SER A 146 9.79 -19.05 4.32
CA SER A 146 8.62 -18.33 4.85
C SER A 146 7.64 -19.28 5.58
N ALA A 147 7.53 -20.53 5.13
CA ALA A 147 6.72 -21.56 5.78
C ALA A 147 7.20 -21.91 7.20
N ASP A 148 8.50 -21.81 7.45
CA ASP A 148 9.15 -22.23 8.71
C ASP A 148 9.34 -21.06 9.70
N LEU A 149 8.98 -19.86 9.30
CA LEU A 149 9.08 -18.68 10.16
C LEU A 149 7.93 -18.62 11.17
N SER A 150 8.21 -18.07 12.35
CA SER A 150 7.19 -17.75 13.35
C SER A 150 6.24 -16.65 12.84
N SER A 151 4.99 -16.67 13.28
CA SER A 151 4.04 -15.56 13.08
C SER A 151 4.43 -14.27 13.79
N ASP A 152 5.32 -14.35 14.79
CA ASP A 152 5.63 -13.25 15.71
C ASP A 152 6.83 -12.41 15.26
N CYS A 153 7.30 -12.57 14.05
CA CYS A 153 8.39 -11.80 13.50
C CYS A 153 7.96 -11.04 12.23
N TYR A 154 8.72 -10.03 11.89
CA TYR A 154 8.50 -9.21 10.71
C TYR A 154 9.25 -9.77 9.52
N GLU A 155 8.52 -10.19 8.49
CA GLU A 155 9.08 -10.75 7.27
C GLU A 155 9.13 -9.70 6.16
N PHE A 156 10.25 -9.71 5.40
CA PHE A 156 10.47 -8.78 4.29
C PHE A 156 10.67 -9.51 2.97
N ALA A 157 10.18 -8.88 1.91
CA ALA A 157 10.51 -9.15 0.53
C ALA A 157 11.03 -7.86 -0.11
N ASP A 158 12.21 -7.89 -0.74
CA ASP A 158 12.84 -6.70 -1.28
C ASP A 158 12.39 -6.41 -2.73
N THR A 159 11.89 -7.42 -3.43
CA THR A 159 11.40 -7.34 -4.82
C THR A 159 10.05 -8.03 -4.98
N PRO A 160 9.30 -7.72 -6.07
CA PRO A 160 8.06 -8.46 -6.39
C PRO A 160 8.27 -9.96 -6.54
N GLY A 161 9.40 -10.38 -7.13
CA GLY A 161 9.74 -11.80 -7.27
C GLY A 161 10.00 -12.47 -5.92
N ASP A 162 10.64 -11.78 -4.99
CA ASP A 162 10.87 -12.27 -3.63
C ASP A 162 9.54 -12.38 -2.85
N LEU A 163 8.64 -11.40 -3.01
CA LEU A 163 7.28 -11.46 -2.44
C LEU A 163 6.54 -12.71 -2.91
N VAL A 164 6.51 -12.95 -4.22
CA VAL A 164 5.85 -14.13 -4.80
C VAL A 164 6.46 -15.42 -4.27
N ARG A 165 7.80 -15.53 -4.27
CA ARG A 165 8.51 -16.70 -3.76
C ARG A 165 8.14 -17.00 -2.30
N ARG A 166 8.11 -16.01 -1.43
CA ARG A 166 7.75 -16.18 -0.01
C ARG A 166 6.31 -16.62 0.18
N LEU A 167 5.39 -16.14 -0.65
CA LEU A 167 3.99 -16.60 -0.64
C LEU A 167 3.89 -18.05 -1.13
N GLU A 168 4.61 -18.43 -2.18
CA GLU A 168 4.67 -19.80 -2.68
C GLU A 168 5.31 -20.77 -1.68
N GLU A 169 6.31 -20.34 -0.91
CA GLU A 169 6.88 -21.11 0.19
C GLU A 169 5.85 -21.45 1.28
N GLN A 170 4.84 -20.61 1.48
CA GLN A 170 3.69 -20.87 2.35
C GLN A 170 2.58 -21.68 1.63
N ASN A 171 2.80 -22.12 0.39
CA ASN A 171 1.80 -22.77 -0.46
C ASN A 171 0.56 -21.89 -0.72
N LEU A 172 0.77 -20.60 -0.92
CA LEU A 172 -0.27 -19.61 -1.16
C LEU A 172 -0.19 -19.08 -2.60
N ASP A 173 -1.36 -18.84 -3.20
CA ASP A 173 -1.50 -18.23 -4.53
C ASP A 173 -2.56 -17.10 -4.48
N PRO A 174 -2.24 -15.98 -3.83
CA PRO A 174 -3.14 -14.83 -3.76
C PRO A 174 -3.21 -14.09 -5.09
N LEU A 175 -4.21 -13.20 -5.20
CA LEU A 175 -4.25 -12.18 -6.22
C LEU A 175 -3.27 -11.07 -5.85
N ILE A 176 -2.36 -10.71 -6.76
CA ILE A 176 -1.40 -9.61 -6.56
C ILE A 176 -1.71 -8.53 -7.59
N ILE A 177 -2.05 -7.34 -7.11
CA ILE A 177 -2.46 -6.21 -7.94
C ILE A 177 -1.49 -5.05 -7.73
N PRO A 178 -0.73 -4.62 -8.74
CA PRO A 178 0.00 -3.36 -8.68
C PRO A 178 -0.93 -2.21 -8.32
N HIS A 179 -0.56 -1.44 -7.28
CA HIS A 179 -1.35 -0.36 -6.70
C HIS A 179 -0.62 0.97 -6.80
N GLY A 180 -1.38 2.07 -6.88
CA GLY A 180 -0.83 3.43 -6.98
C GLY A 180 -0.08 3.69 -8.30
N SER A 181 -0.32 2.85 -9.32
CA SER A 181 0.40 2.91 -10.59
C SER A 181 0.00 4.09 -11.49
N THR A 182 -1.17 4.67 -11.24
CA THR A 182 -1.81 5.62 -12.15
C THR A 182 -1.23 7.04 -12.06
N TRP A 183 -0.85 7.47 -10.87
CA TRP A 183 -0.42 8.84 -10.62
C TRP A 183 1.10 9.01 -10.46
N GLY A 184 1.82 7.94 -10.21
CA GLY A 184 3.24 8.01 -9.90
C GLY A 184 3.58 8.87 -8.67
N PHE A 185 2.63 9.06 -7.75
CA PHE A 185 2.78 9.94 -6.59
C PHE A 185 3.99 9.58 -5.74
N TYR A 186 4.23 8.29 -5.56
CA TYR A 186 5.38 7.76 -4.83
C TYR A 186 6.48 7.25 -5.75
N THR A 187 6.37 7.49 -7.05
CA THR A 187 7.32 6.97 -8.04
C THR A 187 8.40 8.00 -8.29
N PRO A 188 9.68 7.69 -8.03
CA PRO A 188 10.78 8.59 -8.35
C PRO A 188 10.79 8.97 -9.84
N PRO A 189 11.24 10.19 -10.18
CA PRO A 189 11.46 10.56 -11.57
C PRO A 189 12.28 9.50 -12.31
N SER A 190 11.90 9.21 -13.54
CA SER A 190 12.55 8.21 -14.41
C SER A 190 12.40 6.75 -13.99
N SER A 191 11.61 6.44 -12.98
CA SER A 191 11.24 5.06 -12.70
C SER A 191 10.35 4.51 -13.80
N SER A 192 10.62 3.28 -14.24
CA SER A 192 9.86 2.59 -15.28
C SER A 192 9.39 1.21 -14.79
N TRP A 193 8.35 0.69 -15.45
CA TRP A 193 7.82 -0.64 -15.19
C TRP A 193 8.70 -1.77 -15.75
N ASP A 194 9.61 -1.47 -16.68
CA ASP A 194 10.41 -2.46 -17.41
C ASP A 194 11.16 -3.42 -16.49
N LYS A 195 11.67 -2.91 -15.37
CA LYS A 195 12.36 -3.74 -14.38
C LYS A 195 11.45 -4.80 -13.73
N GLN A 196 10.14 -4.52 -13.65
CA GLN A 196 9.16 -5.45 -13.06
C GLN A 196 8.63 -6.47 -14.07
N LEU A 197 8.92 -6.29 -15.37
CA LEU A 197 8.55 -7.22 -16.43
C LEU A 197 9.59 -8.32 -16.65
N LYS A 198 10.73 -8.27 -15.96
CA LYS A 198 11.74 -9.32 -16.00
C LYS A 198 11.19 -10.59 -15.34
N SER A 199 11.64 -11.75 -15.84
CA SER A 199 11.14 -13.07 -15.40
C SER A 199 11.36 -13.34 -13.91
N ASP A 200 12.44 -12.86 -13.33
CA ASP A 200 12.76 -12.96 -11.91
C ASP A 200 11.82 -12.13 -11.01
N MET A 201 11.09 -11.17 -11.58
CA MET A 201 10.08 -10.37 -10.88
C MET A 201 8.68 -10.99 -10.91
N ARG A 202 8.49 -12.12 -11.59
CA ARG A 202 7.25 -12.91 -11.63
C ARG A 202 6.03 -12.12 -12.17
N PRO A 203 6.15 -11.41 -13.31
CA PRO A 203 5.06 -10.60 -13.86
C PRO A 203 3.80 -11.41 -14.18
N GLU A 204 3.94 -12.70 -14.43
CA GLU A 204 2.81 -13.61 -14.67
C GLU A 204 1.86 -13.78 -13.46
N LYS A 205 2.29 -13.36 -12.29
CA LYS A 205 1.45 -13.33 -11.06
C LYS A 205 0.70 -12.01 -10.89
N MET A 206 1.07 -10.96 -11.64
CA MET A 206 0.50 -9.61 -11.57
C MET A 206 -0.28 -9.28 -12.84
N LYS A 207 -1.37 -10.06 -13.09
CA LYS A 207 -2.15 -9.97 -14.34
C LYS A 207 -3.19 -8.86 -14.36
N ILE A 208 -3.48 -8.28 -13.22
CA ILE A 208 -4.47 -7.22 -13.05
C ILE A 208 -3.72 -5.97 -12.62
N ILE A 209 -4.14 -4.82 -13.11
CA ILE A 209 -3.62 -3.53 -12.72
C ILE A 209 -4.76 -2.66 -12.19
N GLU A 210 -4.48 -1.84 -11.21
CA GLU A 210 -5.41 -0.85 -10.72
C GLU A 210 -5.61 0.26 -11.75
N VAL A 211 -6.87 0.59 -12.03
CA VAL A 211 -7.24 1.68 -12.95
C VAL A 211 -7.62 2.94 -12.18
N MET A 212 -8.13 2.79 -10.96
CA MET A 212 -8.65 3.87 -10.12
C MET A 212 -8.23 3.67 -8.66
N SER A 213 -7.77 4.73 -8.00
CA SER A 213 -7.42 4.72 -6.58
C SER A 213 -7.69 6.08 -5.93
N GLY A 214 -7.50 6.17 -4.61
CA GLY A 214 -7.48 7.43 -3.88
C GLY A 214 -6.37 8.39 -4.34
N HIS A 215 -5.36 7.90 -5.04
CA HIS A 215 -4.28 8.69 -5.64
C HIS A 215 -4.61 9.21 -7.03
N GLY A 216 -5.76 8.90 -7.58
CA GLY A 216 -6.22 9.28 -8.91
C GLY A 216 -6.69 8.06 -9.73
N ASN A 217 -7.13 8.33 -10.94
CA ASN A 217 -7.57 7.28 -11.84
C ASN A 217 -7.07 7.52 -13.27
N ALA A 218 -6.91 6.43 -14.04
CA ALA A 218 -6.49 6.48 -15.43
C ALA A 218 -7.65 6.83 -16.38
N GLU A 219 -8.89 6.69 -15.92
CA GLU A 219 -10.10 6.88 -16.71
C GLU A 219 -10.81 8.21 -16.43
N GLU A 220 -10.28 9.04 -15.53
CA GLU A 220 -10.86 10.34 -15.28
C GLU A 220 -10.90 11.15 -16.57
N PHE A 221 -12.11 11.47 -17.03
CA PHE A 221 -12.25 12.34 -18.18
C PHE A 221 -11.76 13.74 -17.82
N ARG A 222 -10.65 14.12 -18.45
CA ARG A 222 -10.13 15.47 -18.42
C ARG A 222 -10.18 16.00 -19.83
N SER A 223 -10.57 17.26 -19.98
CA SER A 223 -10.37 17.97 -21.24
C SER A 223 -8.86 18.24 -21.39
N TYR A 224 -8.11 17.25 -21.82
CA TYR A 224 -6.65 17.37 -21.92
C TYR A 224 -6.19 17.48 -23.37
N GLN A 225 -5.08 18.16 -23.55
CA GLN A 225 -4.39 18.16 -24.81
C GLN A 225 -3.67 16.82 -24.99
N GLN A 226 -3.64 16.34 -26.23
CA GLN A 226 -2.79 15.22 -26.56
C GLN A 226 -1.33 15.54 -26.29
N ILE A 227 -0.52 14.53 -25.99
CA ILE A 227 0.93 14.68 -25.96
C ILE A 227 1.37 15.21 -27.32
N ILE A 228 1.99 16.39 -27.31
CA ILE A 228 2.45 17.06 -28.53
C ILE A 228 3.88 16.58 -28.81
N GLY A 229 4.18 16.24 -30.08
CA GLY A 229 5.48 15.74 -30.49
C GLY A 229 5.36 14.45 -31.29
N ASP A 230 6.45 13.95 -31.80
CA ASP A 230 6.49 12.64 -32.41
C ASP A 230 6.55 11.54 -31.34
N LEU A 231 6.28 10.30 -31.72
CA LEU A 231 6.28 9.16 -30.78
C LEU A 231 7.65 8.90 -30.14
N ASN A 232 8.72 9.41 -30.76
CA ASN A 232 10.09 9.23 -30.28
C ASN A 232 10.53 10.36 -29.33
N ASN A 233 9.82 11.49 -29.36
CA ASN A 233 10.09 12.64 -28.48
C ASN A 233 8.79 13.30 -28.00
N PRO A 234 8.00 12.62 -27.20
CA PRO A 234 6.73 13.14 -26.69
C PRO A 234 6.96 14.29 -25.72
N VAL A 235 6.22 15.38 -25.89
CA VAL A 235 6.25 16.54 -24.99
C VAL A 235 4.98 16.59 -24.16
N CYS A 236 5.13 16.59 -22.83
CA CYS A 236 4.03 16.81 -21.91
C CYS A 236 3.71 18.30 -21.78
N SER A 237 2.46 18.68 -22.03
CA SER A 237 2.00 20.08 -21.91
C SER A 237 2.15 20.58 -20.47
N LYS A 238 2.39 21.89 -20.31
CA LYS A 238 2.40 22.48 -18.98
C LYS A 238 0.98 22.57 -18.43
N PRO A 239 0.78 22.39 -17.12
CA PRO A 239 -0.53 22.57 -16.50
C PRO A 239 -0.96 24.04 -16.54
N THR A 240 -2.27 24.26 -16.57
CA THR A 240 -2.90 25.55 -16.42
C THR A 240 -3.90 25.50 -15.26
N SER A 241 -4.55 26.62 -14.95
CA SER A 241 -5.62 26.67 -13.92
C SER A 241 -6.81 25.76 -14.25
N GLU A 242 -7.04 25.48 -15.53
CA GLU A 242 -8.18 24.70 -16.04
C GLU A 242 -7.81 23.30 -16.53
N PHE A 243 -6.50 23.02 -16.62
CA PHE A 243 -6.03 21.80 -17.26
C PHE A 243 -4.79 21.23 -16.56
N LEU A 244 -4.92 19.99 -16.09
CA LEU A 244 -3.82 19.22 -15.54
C LEU A 244 -3.53 18.02 -16.44
N PRO A 245 -2.43 18.05 -17.24
CA PRO A 245 -2.08 16.96 -18.11
C PRO A 245 -1.84 15.67 -17.32
N SER A 246 -2.42 14.57 -17.74
CA SER A 246 -2.23 13.25 -17.12
C SER A 246 -0.78 12.74 -17.21
N CYS A 247 0.00 13.27 -18.13
CA CYS A 247 1.43 12.98 -18.25
C CYS A 247 2.30 13.65 -17.17
N TRP A 248 1.77 14.61 -16.42
CA TRP A 248 2.47 15.20 -15.27
C TRP A 248 2.34 14.29 -14.06
N ARG A 249 3.45 14.05 -13.40
CA ARG A 249 3.47 13.32 -12.13
C ARG A 249 2.91 14.20 -11.01
N ALA A 250 2.31 13.59 -10.01
CA ALA A 250 1.72 14.32 -8.89
C ALA A 250 2.72 15.25 -8.19
N GLY A 251 3.96 14.81 -7.98
CA GLY A 251 5.02 15.65 -7.42
C GLY A 251 5.33 16.89 -8.26
N GLN A 252 5.31 16.77 -9.59
CA GLN A 252 5.50 17.91 -10.49
C GLN A 252 4.32 18.89 -10.42
N ILE A 253 3.11 18.38 -10.25
CA ILE A 253 1.90 19.21 -10.09
C ILE A 253 1.98 19.98 -8.77
N ILE A 254 2.37 19.32 -7.69
CA ILE A 254 2.54 19.93 -6.36
C ILE A 254 3.61 21.02 -6.43
N GLU A 255 4.80 20.70 -6.97
CA GLU A 255 5.88 21.66 -7.17
C GLU A 255 5.41 22.88 -7.96
N ASN A 256 4.71 22.66 -9.08
CA ASN A 256 4.21 23.75 -9.89
C ASN A 256 3.21 24.63 -9.15
N ARG A 257 2.32 24.04 -8.34
CA ARG A 257 1.40 24.80 -7.49
C ARG A 257 2.12 25.64 -6.44
N CYS A 258 3.10 25.05 -5.74
CA CYS A 258 3.93 25.76 -4.76
C CYS A 258 4.64 26.97 -5.40
N LEU A 259 5.23 26.77 -6.59
CA LEU A 259 5.88 27.87 -7.31
C LEU A 259 4.90 28.97 -7.75
N GLN A 260 3.67 28.62 -8.14
CA GLN A 260 2.63 29.60 -8.46
C GLN A 260 2.18 30.40 -7.23
N GLU A 261 2.24 29.81 -6.05
CA GLU A 261 1.96 30.47 -4.77
C GLU A 261 3.16 31.28 -4.23
N GLY A 262 4.27 31.33 -4.97
CA GLY A 262 5.47 32.10 -4.62
C GLY A 262 6.39 31.43 -3.63
N LEU A 263 6.22 30.12 -3.40
CA LEU A 263 7.13 29.31 -2.58
C LEU A 263 8.40 28.97 -3.36
N SER A 264 9.53 28.82 -2.67
CA SER A 264 10.80 28.41 -3.28
C SER A 264 10.86 26.89 -3.45
N LYS A 265 11.85 26.42 -4.22
CA LYS A 265 12.13 24.99 -4.38
C LYS A 265 12.91 24.37 -3.21
N ASP A 266 13.38 25.18 -2.28
CA ASP A 266 14.22 24.80 -1.15
C ASP A 266 13.38 24.51 0.10
#